data_667031d9eb6dc642f16b16b324e657fb
#
_entry.id   667031d9eb6dc642f16b16b324e657fb
#
_cell.length_a   1.000
_cell.length_b   1.000
_cell.length_c   1.000
_cell.angle_alpha   90.00
_cell.angle_beta   90.00
_cell.angle_gamma   90.00
#
_symmetry.space_group_name_H-M   'P 1'
#
loop_
_entity.id
_entity.type
_entity.pdbx_description
1 polymer ?
#
loop_
_entity_poly.entity_id
_entity_poly.type
_entity_poly.pdbx_seq_one_letter_code
_entity_poly.pdbx_strand_id
1 'polypeptide(L)'
;MLNNLSIELLKAKRTKSFLVSILVMGVGFAWAIAAATRYLSNPDMHQISLIFYMIKEVNGLILPIVIALFVSRIVKNEKEGNTFKLLLANGENVRHIFLSKLGLTMFILIFLAFLEGVVAQLIAILSGLEMPVSLILWQIVIFLLASFVLTCLFLTLQFLLKKQALILALGIFGGFLGVGFGHAPAFLQLIFPFGGIGYLSLVDYQQVASQVSYVFATNLGFKLFTYLPIALIYLFLSLYLVEKKGGKL
;
A
#
# COMPACT_ATOMS: atom_id res chain seq x y z
N MET A 1 11.84 1.58 22.16
CA MET A 1 11.07 1.39 20.92
C MET A 1 9.84 0.52 21.12
N LEU A 2 9.92 -0.66 21.71
CA LEU A 2 8.76 -1.57 21.86
C LEU A 2 7.62 -0.97 22.73
N ASN A 3 7.94 -0.23 23.79
CA ASN A 3 6.92 0.44 24.61
C ASN A 3 6.13 1.51 23.84
N ASN A 4 6.76 2.22 22.91
CA ASN A 4 6.07 3.25 22.12
C ASN A 4 5.12 2.62 21.08
N LEU A 5 5.50 1.47 20.49
CA LEU A 5 4.65 0.77 19.55
C LEU A 5 3.37 0.20 20.20
N SER A 6 3.49 -0.34 21.42
CA SER A 6 2.31 -0.84 22.17
C SER A 6 1.34 0.28 22.54
N ILE A 7 1.84 1.45 22.90
CA ILE A 7 1.03 2.64 23.17
C ILE A 7 0.32 3.11 21.90
N GLU A 8 1.03 3.15 20.77
CA GLU A 8 0.48 3.53 19.48
C GLU A 8 -0.61 2.54 19.00
N LEU A 9 -0.42 1.24 19.23
CA LEU A 9 -1.43 0.21 18.94
C LEU A 9 -2.70 0.42 19.75
N LEU A 10 -2.58 0.72 21.05
CA LEU A 10 -3.73 1.01 21.91
C LEU A 10 -4.49 2.26 21.46
N LYS A 11 -3.77 3.32 21.08
CA LYS A 11 -4.37 4.55 20.53
C LYS A 11 -5.12 4.27 19.22
N ALA A 12 -4.51 3.54 18.30
CA ALA A 12 -5.11 3.20 17.00
C ALA A 12 -6.35 2.29 17.16
N LYS A 13 -6.35 1.36 18.13
CA LYS A 13 -7.51 0.53 18.48
C LYS A 13 -8.69 1.41 18.94
N ARG A 14 -8.44 2.39 19.80
CA ARG A 14 -9.46 3.30 20.35
C ARG A 14 -10.12 4.16 19.26
N THR A 15 -9.41 4.51 18.20
CA THR A 15 -9.91 5.33 17.08
C THR A 15 -10.62 4.54 15.99
N LYS A 16 -10.73 3.21 16.13
CA LYS A 16 -11.28 2.29 15.12
C LYS A 16 -10.58 2.40 13.75
N SER A 17 -9.33 2.91 13.74
CA SER A 17 -8.57 3.11 12.48
C SER A 17 -8.32 1.78 11.76
N PHE A 18 -7.98 0.73 12.51
CA PHE A 18 -7.82 -0.63 11.98
C PHE A 18 -9.09 -1.14 11.30
N LEU A 19 -10.23 -1.03 11.99
CA LEU A 19 -11.50 -1.52 11.49
C LEU A 19 -11.89 -0.86 10.18
N VAL A 20 -11.75 0.46 10.10
CA VAL A 20 -12.11 1.20 8.88
C VAL A 20 -11.18 0.86 7.72
N SER A 21 -9.87 0.70 7.97
CA SER A 21 -8.93 0.29 6.92
C SER A 21 -9.20 -1.13 6.42
N ILE A 22 -9.53 -2.06 7.32
CA ILE A 22 -9.93 -3.43 6.95
C ILE A 22 -11.23 -3.42 6.14
N LEU A 23 -12.22 -2.60 6.51
CA LEU A 23 -13.48 -2.49 5.77
C LEU A 23 -13.26 -1.95 4.35
N VAL A 24 -12.48 -0.88 4.19
CA VAL A 24 -12.21 -0.30 2.87
C VAL A 24 -11.42 -1.29 2.00
N MET A 25 -10.40 -1.96 2.56
CA MET A 25 -9.68 -3.00 1.82
C MET A 25 -10.56 -4.21 1.52
N GLY A 26 -11.46 -4.58 2.44
CA GLY A 26 -12.46 -5.64 2.25
C GLY A 26 -13.38 -5.39 1.05
N VAL A 27 -13.78 -4.14 0.81
CA VAL A 27 -14.53 -3.76 -0.40
C VAL A 27 -13.68 -4.02 -1.66
N GLY A 28 -12.39 -3.67 -1.62
CA GLY A 28 -11.45 -3.98 -2.71
C GLY A 28 -11.31 -5.48 -2.95
N PHE A 29 -11.18 -6.27 -1.89
CA PHE A 29 -11.10 -7.72 -1.98
C PHE A 29 -12.39 -8.34 -2.53
N ALA A 30 -13.55 -7.88 -2.10
CA ALA A 30 -14.84 -8.32 -2.64
C ALA A 30 -14.94 -8.03 -4.15
N TRP A 31 -14.46 -6.85 -4.57
CA TRP A 31 -14.37 -6.52 -5.99
C TRP A 31 -13.38 -7.43 -6.73
N ALA A 32 -12.19 -7.68 -6.17
CA ALA A 32 -11.21 -8.59 -6.78
C ALA A 32 -11.79 -10.00 -6.98
N ILE A 33 -12.50 -10.54 -5.98
CA ILE A 33 -13.15 -11.86 -6.06
C ILE A 33 -14.20 -11.84 -7.17
N ALA A 34 -15.12 -10.87 -7.18
CA ALA A 34 -16.21 -10.80 -8.16
C ALA A 34 -15.68 -10.62 -9.58
N ALA A 35 -14.68 -9.76 -9.78
CA ALA A 35 -14.10 -9.54 -11.11
C ALA A 35 -13.31 -10.77 -11.58
N ALA A 36 -12.41 -11.29 -10.75
CA ALA A 36 -11.56 -12.42 -11.13
C ALA A 36 -12.39 -13.68 -11.46
N THR A 37 -13.33 -14.05 -10.60
CA THR A 37 -14.19 -15.23 -10.85
C THR A 37 -15.01 -15.10 -12.13
N ARG A 38 -15.51 -13.89 -12.44
CA ARG A 38 -16.24 -13.64 -13.69
C ARG A 38 -15.33 -13.80 -14.93
N TYR A 39 -14.11 -13.27 -14.90
CA TYR A 39 -13.18 -13.41 -16.02
C TYR A 39 -12.64 -14.83 -16.16
N LEU A 40 -12.37 -15.51 -15.05
CA LEU A 40 -11.87 -16.89 -15.01
C LEU A 40 -12.93 -17.92 -15.49
N SER A 41 -14.21 -17.55 -15.54
CA SER A 41 -15.25 -18.42 -16.15
C SER A 41 -15.14 -18.50 -17.68
N ASN A 42 -14.38 -17.61 -18.32
CA ASN A 42 -14.04 -17.70 -19.74
C ASN A 42 -12.86 -18.67 -19.92
N PRO A 43 -12.98 -19.75 -20.71
CA PRO A 43 -11.91 -20.73 -20.93
C PRO A 43 -10.59 -20.11 -21.42
N ASP A 44 -10.66 -19.07 -22.26
CA ASP A 44 -9.47 -18.39 -22.82
C ASP A 44 -8.69 -17.60 -21.78
N MET A 45 -9.32 -17.26 -20.66
CA MET A 45 -8.72 -16.47 -19.56
C MET A 45 -8.52 -17.27 -18.28
N HIS A 46 -8.71 -18.59 -18.32
CA HIS A 46 -8.65 -19.48 -17.15
C HIS A 46 -7.20 -19.78 -16.74
N GLN A 47 -6.53 -18.77 -16.13
CA GLN A 47 -5.13 -18.86 -15.74
C GLN A 47 -4.83 -18.10 -14.44
N ILE A 48 -3.87 -18.61 -13.65
CA ILE A 48 -3.49 -18.04 -12.33
C ILE A 48 -3.01 -16.58 -12.44
N SER A 49 -2.32 -16.24 -13.53
CA SER A 49 -1.79 -14.89 -13.75
C SER A 49 -2.90 -13.83 -13.76
N LEU A 50 -4.11 -14.17 -14.21
CA LEU A 50 -5.25 -13.26 -14.17
C LEU A 50 -5.64 -12.86 -12.73
N ILE A 51 -5.51 -13.77 -11.76
CA ILE A 51 -5.79 -13.49 -10.35
C ILE A 51 -4.89 -12.37 -9.85
N PHE A 52 -3.59 -12.48 -10.09
CA PHE A 52 -2.62 -11.45 -9.67
C PHE A 52 -2.78 -10.14 -10.43
N TYR A 53 -3.18 -10.22 -11.71
CA TYR A 53 -3.52 -9.01 -12.47
C TYR A 53 -4.70 -8.26 -11.86
N MET A 54 -5.79 -8.96 -11.53
CA MET A 54 -6.96 -8.33 -10.91
C MET A 54 -6.64 -7.76 -9.52
N ILE A 55 -5.85 -8.46 -8.72
CA ILE A 55 -5.37 -7.98 -7.42
C ILE A 55 -4.51 -6.72 -7.60
N LYS A 56 -3.63 -6.69 -8.59
CA LYS A 56 -2.81 -5.50 -8.92
C LYS A 56 -3.69 -4.28 -9.23
N GLU A 57 -4.72 -4.44 -10.05
CA GLU A 57 -5.64 -3.34 -10.41
C GLU A 57 -6.39 -2.81 -9.18
N VAL A 58 -6.89 -3.71 -8.34
CA VAL A 58 -7.56 -3.35 -7.08
C VAL A 58 -6.60 -2.65 -6.13
N ASN A 59 -5.38 -3.14 -5.98
CA ASN A 59 -4.36 -2.52 -5.14
C ASN A 59 -3.97 -1.13 -5.66
N GLY A 60 -3.86 -0.96 -6.98
CA GLY A 60 -3.60 0.34 -7.60
C GLY A 60 -4.59 1.40 -7.14
N LEU A 61 -5.88 1.04 -7.10
CA LEU A 61 -6.95 1.95 -6.70
C LEU A 61 -7.11 2.09 -5.19
N ILE A 62 -7.20 0.98 -4.48
CA ILE A 62 -7.66 0.94 -3.08
C ILE A 62 -6.53 1.21 -2.07
N LEU A 63 -5.32 0.73 -2.33
CA LEU A 63 -4.22 0.82 -1.37
C LEU A 63 -3.81 2.27 -1.03
N PRO A 64 -3.70 3.23 -1.98
CA PRO A 64 -3.45 4.63 -1.64
C PRO A 64 -4.54 5.22 -0.75
N ILE A 65 -5.81 4.84 -0.96
CA ILE A 65 -6.96 5.31 -0.16
C ILE A 65 -6.86 4.75 1.26
N VAL A 66 -6.60 3.46 1.42
CA VAL A 66 -6.46 2.79 2.71
C VAL A 66 -5.32 3.39 3.52
N ILE A 67 -4.15 3.59 2.91
CA ILE A 67 -2.98 4.16 3.59
C ILE A 67 -3.25 5.62 3.98
N ALA A 68 -3.79 6.44 3.07
CA ALA A 68 -4.13 7.83 3.37
C ALA A 68 -5.14 7.94 4.52
N LEU A 69 -6.15 7.08 4.53
CA LEU A 69 -7.16 7.04 5.56
C LEU A 69 -6.58 6.61 6.91
N PHE A 70 -5.78 5.57 6.95
CA PHE A 70 -5.14 5.10 8.19
C PHE A 70 -4.19 6.14 8.75
N VAL A 71 -3.25 6.63 7.93
CA VAL A 71 -2.25 7.64 8.31
C VAL A 71 -2.91 8.93 8.79
N SER A 72 -3.93 9.40 8.07
CA SER A 72 -4.63 10.64 8.46
C SER A 72 -5.27 10.54 9.83
N ARG A 73 -5.84 9.38 10.19
CA ARG A 73 -6.50 9.17 11.48
C ARG A 73 -5.50 9.07 12.63
N ILE A 74 -4.40 8.30 12.48
CA ILE A 74 -3.43 8.12 13.56
C ILE A 74 -2.63 9.38 13.88
N VAL A 75 -2.46 10.29 12.90
CA VAL A 75 -1.75 11.58 13.12
C VAL A 75 -2.71 12.68 13.56
N LYS A 76 -3.95 12.72 13.02
CA LYS A 76 -4.94 13.75 13.37
C LYS A 76 -5.20 13.81 14.87
N ASN A 77 -5.43 12.66 15.49
CA ASN A 77 -5.78 12.60 16.90
C ASN A 77 -4.72 13.21 17.82
N GLU A 78 -3.44 13.13 17.41
CA GLU A 78 -2.35 13.74 18.18
C GLU A 78 -2.23 15.24 17.92
N LYS A 79 -2.54 15.70 16.71
CA LYS A 79 -2.56 17.12 16.39
C LYS A 79 -3.71 17.85 17.10
N GLU A 80 -4.93 17.29 17.07
CA GLU A 80 -6.12 17.88 17.72
C GLU A 80 -6.03 17.84 19.25
N GLY A 81 -5.45 16.78 19.83
CA GLY A 81 -5.25 16.64 21.26
C GLY A 81 -4.04 17.42 21.82
N ASN A 82 -3.34 18.23 21.02
CA ASN A 82 -2.06 18.87 21.37
C ASN A 82 -0.98 17.91 21.91
N THR A 83 -1.22 16.60 21.81
CA THR A 83 -0.30 15.55 22.28
C THR A 83 1.03 15.62 21.55
N PHE A 84 1.01 16.03 20.27
CA PHE A 84 2.21 16.21 19.47
C PHE A 84 3.16 17.27 20.08
N LYS A 85 2.60 18.40 20.55
CA LYS A 85 3.38 19.45 21.22
C LYS A 85 3.91 18.99 22.57
N LEU A 86 3.13 18.21 23.33
CA LEU A 86 3.56 17.62 24.60
C LEU A 86 4.71 16.64 24.41
N LEU A 87 4.68 15.79 23.36
CA LEU A 87 5.76 14.86 23.05
C LEU A 87 7.07 15.60 22.74
N LEU A 88 6.99 16.67 21.94
CA LEU A 88 8.14 17.51 21.63
C LEU A 88 8.67 18.27 22.88
N ALA A 89 7.77 18.78 23.74
CA ALA A 89 8.14 19.45 24.98
C ALA A 89 8.81 18.49 25.99
N ASN A 90 8.46 17.21 25.95
CA ASN A 90 9.11 16.15 26.73
C ASN A 90 10.41 15.63 26.12
N GLY A 91 10.94 16.31 25.08
CA GLY A 91 12.22 15.96 24.45
C GLY A 91 12.16 14.81 23.43
N GLU A 92 10.97 14.36 23.02
CA GLU A 92 10.88 13.37 21.94
C GLU A 92 11.28 13.98 20.59
N ASN A 93 12.07 13.23 19.82
CA ASN A 93 12.50 13.65 18.50
C ASN A 93 11.39 13.35 17.46
N VAL A 94 11.13 14.31 16.57
CA VAL A 94 10.14 14.16 15.48
C VAL A 94 10.40 12.90 14.63
N ARG A 95 11.68 12.54 14.43
CA ARG A 95 12.05 11.28 13.75
C ARG A 95 11.47 10.06 14.46
N HIS A 96 11.59 9.99 15.78
CA HIS A 96 11.08 8.87 16.57
C HIS A 96 9.57 8.75 16.45
N ILE A 97 8.86 9.89 16.49
CA ILE A 97 7.39 9.92 16.31
C ILE A 97 7.04 9.42 14.90
N PHE A 98 7.74 9.89 13.86
CA PHE A 98 7.52 9.44 12.49
C PHE A 98 7.75 7.93 12.32
N LEU A 99 8.88 7.41 12.81
CA LEU A 99 9.22 5.99 12.70
C LEU A 99 8.25 5.09 13.47
N SER A 100 7.76 5.53 14.64
CA SER A 100 6.74 4.80 15.39
C SER A 100 5.43 4.69 14.62
N LYS A 101 5.00 5.76 13.94
CA LYS A 101 3.80 5.75 13.08
C LYS A 101 4.00 4.96 11.79
N LEU A 102 5.20 5.01 11.21
CA LEU A 102 5.58 4.15 10.09
C LEU A 102 5.47 2.68 10.49
N GLY A 103 6.06 2.30 11.62
CA GLY A 103 5.99 0.93 12.14
C GLY A 103 4.55 0.47 12.41
N LEU A 104 3.72 1.32 13.02
CA LEU A 104 2.30 1.04 13.24
C LEU A 104 1.54 0.84 11.92
N THR A 105 1.81 1.69 10.92
CA THR A 105 1.17 1.58 9.60
C THR A 105 1.63 0.31 8.88
N MET A 106 2.92 -0.01 8.93
CA MET A 106 3.43 -1.27 8.35
C MET A 106 2.83 -2.50 9.05
N PHE A 107 2.56 -2.44 10.35
CA PHE A 107 1.92 -3.54 11.08
C PHE A 107 0.53 -3.87 10.52
N ILE A 108 -0.34 -2.88 10.29
CA ILE A 108 -1.65 -3.13 9.66
C ILE A 108 -1.49 -3.60 8.20
N LEU A 109 -0.52 -3.07 7.47
CA LEU A 109 -0.28 -3.45 6.09
C LEU A 109 0.23 -4.90 5.96
N ILE A 110 1.03 -5.39 6.91
CA ILE A 110 1.40 -6.81 6.99
C ILE A 110 0.14 -7.67 7.14
N PHE A 111 -0.76 -7.31 8.03
CA PHE A 111 -2.02 -8.03 8.22
C PHE A 111 -2.86 -8.02 6.93
N LEU A 112 -2.99 -6.88 6.26
CA LEU A 112 -3.72 -6.77 4.99
C LEU A 112 -3.06 -7.57 3.86
N ALA A 113 -1.73 -7.63 3.81
CA ALA A 113 -0.99 -8.44 2.85
C ALA A 113 -1.27 -9.95 3.02
N PHE A 114 -1.34 -10.43 4.27
CA PHE A 114 -1.75 -11.81 4.54
C PHE A 114 -3.21 -12.07 4.13
N LEU A 115 -4.12 -11.14 4.42
CA LEU A 115 -5.52 -11.27 3.98
C LEU A 115 -5.61 -11.30 2.44
N GLU A 116 -4.81 -10.52 1.74
CA GLU A 116 -4.73 -10.56 0.28
C GLU A 116 -4.27 -11.93 -0.24
N GLY A 117 -3.27 -12.52 0.40
CA GLY A 117 -2.84 -13.89 0.09
C GLY A 117 -3.96 -14.92 0.26
N VAL A 118 -4.76 -14.79 1.34
CA VAL A 118 -5.95 -15.63 1.56
C VAL A 118 -7.00 -15.41 0.46
N VAL A 119 -7.21 -14.15 0.05
CA VAL A 119 -8.14 -13.81 -1.04
C VAL A 119 -7.67 -14.40 -2.37
N ALA A 120 -6.37 -14.31 -2.69
CA ALA A 120 -5.81 -14.93 -3.89
C ALA A 120 -6.05 -16.44 -3.91
N GLN A 121 -5.80 -17.12 -2.79
CA GLN A 121 -6.05 -18.56 -2.62
C GLN A 121 -7.54 -18.90 -2.76
N LEU A 122 -8.42 -18.08 -2.17
CA LEU A 122 -9.88 -18.26 -2.27
C LEU A 122 -10.35 -18.17 -3.72
N ILE A 123 -9.89 -17.16 -4.48
CA ILE A 123 -10.23 -17.01 -5.90
C ILE A 123 -9.77 -18.26 -6.69
N ALA A 124 -8.55 -18.74 -6.44
CA ALA A 124 -8.02 -19.94 -7.10
C ALA A 124 -8.90 -21.16 -6.83
N ILE A 125 -9.25 -21.42 -5.56
CA ILE A 125 -10.14 -22.53 -5.18
C ILE A 125 -11.51 -22.43 -5.85
N LEU A 126 -12.14 -21.25 -5.82
CA LEU A 126 -13.43 -21.01 -6.45
C LEU A 126 -13.42 -21.21 -7.97
N SER A 127 -12.25 -21.03 -8.58
CA SER A 127 -12.06 -21.19 -10.03
C SER A 127 -11.47 -22.55 -10.41
N GLY A 128 -11.24 -23.46 -9.46
CA GLY A 128 -10.64 -24.79 -9.73
C GLY A 128 -9.17 -24.74 -10.16
N LEU A 129 -8.43 -23.69 -9.77
CA LEU A 129 -7.02 -23.49 -10.08
C LEU A 129 -6.14 -23.86 -8.85
N GLU A 130 -4.99 -24.47 -9.09
CA GLU A 130 -3.98 -24.75 -8.05
C GLU A 130 -3.02 -23.57 -7.91
N MET A 131 -3.03 -22.89 -6.76
CA MET A 131 -2.19 -21.74 -6.47
C MET A 131 -0.92 -22.13 -5.73
N PRO A 132 0.29 -21.99 -6.32
CA PRO A 132 1.54 -22.22 -5.60
C PRO A 132 1.75 -21.21 -4.47
N VAL A 133 2.09 -21.72 -3.27
CA VAL A 133 2.34 -20.86 -2.09
C VAL A 133 3.46 -19.85 -2.35
N SER A 134 4.44 -20.19 -3.17
CA SER A 134 5.53 -19.26 -3.55
C SER A 134 5.03 -17.98 -4.21
N LEU A 135 3.99 -18.05 -5.05
CA LEU A 135 3.41 -16.86 -5.68
C LEU A 135 2.70 -15.96 -4.66
N ILE A 136 2.04 -16.56 -3.66
CA ILE A 136 1.41 -15.81 -2.55
C ILE A 136 2.49 -15.08 -1.74
N LEU A 137 3.60 -15.74 -1.42
CA LEU A 137 4.71 -15.14 -0.69
C LEU A 137 5.33 -13.95 -1.46
N TRP A 138 5.54 -14.11 -2.76
CA TRP A 138 6.01 -13.02 -3.60
C TRP A 138 5.02 -11.85 -3.64
N GLN A 139 3.73 -12.12 -3.72
CA GLN A 139 2.68 -11.10 -3.70
C GLN A 139 2.70 -10.31 -2.37
N ILE A 140 2.87 -10.99 -1.23
CA ILE A 140 3.01 -10.33 0.08
C ILE A 140 4.22 -9.39 0.09
N VAL A 141 5.38 -9.82 -0.42
CA VAL A 141 6.59 -8.99 -0.49
C VAL A 141 6.36 -7.76 -1.36
N ILE A 142 5.76 -7.92 -2.53
CA ILE A 142 5.42 -6.85 -3.46
C ILE A 142 4.48 -5.84 -2.82
N PHE A 143 3.39 -6.32 -2.20
CA PHE A 143 2.42 -5.49 -1.51
C PHE A 143 3.10 -4.63 -0.43
N LEU A 144 3.95 -5.23 0.41
CA LEU A 144 4.64 -4.55 1.49
C LEU A 144 5.63 -3.51 0.98
N LEU A 145 6.39 -3.83 -0.05
CA LEU A 145 7.40 -2.92 -0.58
C LEU A 145 6.77 -1.71 -1.30
N ALA A 146 5.73 -1.93 -2.10
CA ALA A 146 4.98 -0.86 -2.74
C ALA A 146 4.26 0.04 -1.72
N SER A 147 3.60 -0.57 -0.73
CA SER A 147 2.89 0.15 0.33
C SER A 147 3.82 0.92 1.25
N PHE A 148 5.07 0.49 1.44
CA PHE A 148 6.07 1.22 2.22
C PHE A 148 6.35 2.61 1.65
N VAL A 149 6.55 2.73 0.34
CA VAL A 149 6.80 4.01 -0.34
C VAL A 149 5.58 4.94 -0.21
N LEU A 150 4.37 4.41 -0.43
CA LEU A 150 3.13 5.16 -0.25
C LEU A 150 2.95 5.63 1.20
N THR A 151 3.31 4.78 2.17
CA THR A 151 3.25 5.13 3.60
C THR A 151 4.20 6.26 3.93
N CYS A 152 5.44 6.21 3.45
CA CYS A 152 6.41 7.30 3.61
C CYS A 152 5.86 8.63 3.04
N LEU A 153 5.28 8.58 1.84
CA LEU A 153 4.66 9.75 1.21
C LEU A 153 3.51 10.32 2.06
N PHE A 154 2.50 9.51 2.38
CA PHE A 154 1.31 9.98 3.08
C PHE A 154 1.60 10.42 4.52
N LEU A 155 2.50 9.73 5.23
CA LEU A 155 2.96 10.20 6.54
C LEU A 155 3.64 11.55 6.45
N THR A 156 4.56 11.74 5.51
CA THR A 156 5.23 13.03 5.30
C THR A 156 4.21 14.13 5.03
N LEU A 157 3.29 13.90 4.09
CA LEU A 157 2.24 14.86 3.78
C LEU A 157 1.36 15.18 4.99
N GLN A 158 1.01 14.17 5.80
CA GLN A 158 0.19 14.37 7.01
C GLN A 158 0.95 15.14 8.10
N PHE A 159 2.27 14.98 8.22
CA PHE A 159 3.08 15.81 9.11
C PHE A 159 3.16 17.26 8.63
N LEU A 160 3.27 17.48 7.33
CA LEU A 160 3.43 18.82 6.73
C LEU A 160 2.12 19.60 6.58
N LEU A 161 1.01 18.90 6.33
CA LEU A 161 -0.29 19.51 6.07
C LEU A 161 -1.16 19.49 7.34
N LYS A 162 -1.92 20.58 7.54
CA LYS A 162 -2.82 20.73 8.70
C LYS A 162 -4.18 20.05 8.47
N LYS A 163 -4.67 20.05 7.20
CA LYS A 163 -6.03 19.60 6.87
C LYS A 163 -6.05 18.11 6.50
N GLN A 164 -6.74 17.31 7.29
CA GLN A 164 -6.94 15.87 7.01
C GLN A 164 -7.63 15.63 5.67
N ALA A 165 -8.61 16.45 5.30
CA ALA A 165 -9.36 16.31 4.06
C ALA A 165 -8.46 16.30 2.82
N LEU A 166 -7.35 17.08 2.82
CA LEU A 166 -6.38 17.07 1.72
C LEU A 166 -5.69 15.72 1.56
N ILE A 167 -5.34 15.06 2.67
CA ILE A 167 -4.69 13.75 2.62
C ILE A 167 -5.64 12.70 2.07
N LEU A 168 -6.91 12.73 2.49
CA LEU A 168 -7.93 11.81 1.97
C LEU A 168 -8.20 12.06 0.48
N ALA A 169 -8.31 13.32 0.07
CA ALA A 169 -8.45 13.68 -1.35
C ALA A 169 -7.25 13.20 -2.19
N LEU A 170 -6.02 13.37 -1.67
CA LEU A 170 -4.80 12.87 -2.31
C LEU A 170 -4.76 11.33 -2.33
N GLY A 171 -5.33 10.66 -1.32
CA GLY A 171 -5.48 9.21 -1.31
C GLY A 171 -6.41 8.71 -2.44
N ILE A 172 -7.57 9.34 -2.59
CA ILE A 172 -8.54 9.01 -3.65
C ILE A 172 -7.92 9.30 -5.03
N PHE A 173 -7.37 10.49 -5.21
CA PHE A 173 -6.68 10.86 -6.46
C PHE A 173 -5.49 9.95 -6.76
N GLY A 174 -4.73 9.59 -5.71
CA GLY A 174 -3.62 8.64 -5.78
C GLY A 174 -4.06 7.25 -6.22
N GLY A 175 -5.27 6.80 -5.86
CA GLY A 175 -5.85 5.56 -6.35
C GLY A 175 -6.08 5.58 -7.87
N PHE A 176 -6.65 6.64 -8.41
CA PHE A 176 -6.78 6.80 -9.87
C PHE A 176 -5.41 6.87 -10.56
N LEU A 177 -4.46 7.59 -9.97
CA LEU A 177 -3.09 7.62 -10.48
C LEU A 177 -2.43 6.23 -10.42
N GLY A 178 -2.68 5.44 -9.38
CA GLY A 178 -2.14 4.08 -9.23
C GLY A 178 -2.57 3.16 -10.36
N VAL A 179 -3.84 3.18 -10.74
CA VAL A 179 -4.34 2.45 -11.91
C VAL A 179 -3.70 3.00 -13.20
N GLY A 180 -3.71 4.32 -13.39
CA GLY A 180 -3.11 4.94 -14.58
C GLY A 180 -1.61 4.64 -14.74
N PHE A 181 -0.84 4.80 -13.67
CA PHE A 181 0.59 4.46 -13.68
C PHE A 181 0.85 2.96 -13.78
N GLY A 182 -0.09 2.10 -13.35
CA GLY A 182 0.01 0.65 -13.53
C GLY A 182 0.13 0.21 -14.99
N HIS A 183 -0.24 1.08 -15.95
CA HIS A 183 -0.14 0.87 -17.40
C HIS A 183 0.89 1.79 -18.07
N ALA A 184 1.57 2.63 -17.32
CA ALA A 184 2.59 3.55 -17.83
C ALA A 184 3.92 2.82 -18.14
N PRO A 185 4.85 3.44 -18.89
CA PRO A 185 6.21 2.92 -19.06
C PRO A 185 6.92 2.66 -17.72
N ALA A 186 7.74 1.59 -17.66
CA ALA A 186 8.35 1.11 -16.42
C ALA A 186 9.14 2.20 -15.65
N PHE A 187 9.80 3.13 -16.33
CA PHE A 187 10.54 4.20 -15.68
C PHE A 187 9.62 5.17 -14.92
N LEU A 188 8.41 5.46 -15.43
CA LEU A 188 7.42 6.28 -14.75
C LEU A 188 6.83 5.53 -13.54
N GLN A 189 6.56 4.24 -13.71
CA GLN A 189 6.11 3.40 -12.59
C GLN A 189 7.15 3.35 -11.45
N LEU A 190 8.44 3.36 -11.78
CA LEU A 190 9.53 3.32 -10.82
C LEU A 190 9.67 4.63 -10.02
N ILE A 191 9.58 5.77 -10.70
CA ILE A 191 9.83 7.09 -10.09
C ILE A 191 8.63 7.57 -9.28
N PHE A 192 7.41 7.38 -9.80
CA PHE A 192 6.21 7.86 -9.12
C PHE A 192 5.75 6.89 -8.03
N PRO A 193 5.45 7.38 -6.80
CA PRO A 193 5.11 6.52 -5.66
C PRO A 193 3.85 5.68 -5.90
N PHE A 194 2.91 6.17 -6.70
CA PHE A 194 1.69 5.45 -7.07
C PHE A 194 1.92 4.36 -8.12
N GLY A 195 3.02 4.41 -8.87
CA GLY A 195 3.39 3.42 -9.88
C GLY A 195 4.00 2.14 -9.32
N GLY A 196 4.46 2.16 -8.05
CA GLY A 196 5.20 1.04 -7.44
C GLY A 196 4.46 -0.30 -7.48
N ILE A 197 3.12 -0.29 -7.34
CA ILE A 197 2.29 -1.48 -7.43
C ILE A 197 2.33 -2.08 -8.84
N GLY A 198 2.28 -1.24 -9.87
CA GLY A 198 2.41 -1.66 -11.26
C GLY A 198 3.81 -2.18 -11.58
N TYR A 199 4.84 -1.42 -11.15
CA TYR A 199 6.24 -1.79 -11.40
C TYR A 199 6.62 -3.14 -10.81
N LEU A 200 6.24 -3.40 -9.55
CA LEU A 200 6.56 -4.63 -8.83
C LEU A 200 5.62 -5.80 -9.18
N SER A 201 4.61 -5.58 -10.02
CA SER A 201 3.62 -6.61 -10.35
C SER A 201 4.27 -7.95 -10.72
N LEU A 202 3.67 -9.04 -10.20
CA LEU A 202 4.00 -10.43 -10.59
C LEU A 202 3.64 -10.72 -12.05
N VAL A 203 2.72 -9.93 -12.62
CA VAL A 203 2.16 -10.20 -13.94
C VAL A 203 2.30 -8.96 -14.81
N ASP A 204 2.80 -9.19 -16.00
CA ASP A 204 2.87 -8.20 -17.06
C ASP A 204 1.75 -8.44 -18.07
N TYR A 205 1.16 -7.36 -18.54
CA TYR A 205 0.15 -7.38 -19.61
C TYR A 205 0.86 -7.37 -20.96
N GLN A 206 0.55 -8.34 -21.80
CA GLN A 206 1.06 -8.40 -23.16
C GLN A 206 -0.10 -8.48 -24.14
N GLN A 207 -0.06 -7.63 -25.16
CA GLN A 207 -0.99 -7.68 -26.28
C GLN A 207 -0.25 -8.19 -27.52
N VAL A 208 -0.56 -9.41 -27.92
CA VAL A 208 0.00 -10.02 -29.13
C VAL A 208 -1.12 -10.15 -30.16
N ALA A 209 -1.03 -9.40 -31.24
CA ALA A 209 -2.08 -9.24 -32.24
C ALA A 209 -3.39 -8.71 -31.63
N SER A 210 -4.49 -9.46 -31.67
CA SER A 210 -5.76 -9.09 -31.07
C SER A 210 -6.05 -9.81 -29.75
N GLN A 211 -5.12 -10.63 -29.25
CA GLN A 211 -5.29 -11.39 -28.03
C GLN A 211 -4.54 -10.75 -26.88
N VAL A 212 -5.20 -10.67 -25.73
CA VAL A 212 -4.64 -10.20 -24.46
C VAL A 212 -4.16 -11.41 -23.69
N SER A 213 -2.88 -11.38 -23.28
CA SER A 213 -2.32 -12.41 -22.41
C SER A 213 -1.72 -11.80 -21.14
N TYR A 214 -1.89 -12.50 -20.03
CA TYR A 214 -1.34 -12.14 -18.72
C TYR A 214 -0.19 -13.10 -18.42
N VAL A 215 1.04 -12.61 -18.49
CA VAL A 215 2.25 -13.43 -18.36
C VAL A 215 2.97 -13.09 -17.08
N PHE A 216 3.51 -14.09 -16.39
CA PHE A 216 4.34 -13.83 -15.22
C PHE A 216 5.60 -13.06 -15.60
N ALA A 217 5.94 -12.04 -14.80
CA ALA A 217 7.12 -11.22 -14.99
C ALA A 217 8.39 -12.07 -14.84
N THR A 218 9.24 -12.09 -15.86
CA THR A 218 10.48 -12.87 -15.88
C THR A 218 11.60 -12.24 -15.04
N ASN A 219 11.53 -10.95 -14.77
CA ASN A 219 12.61 -10.14 -14.15
C ASN A 219 12.22 -9.57 -12.78
N LEU A 220 11.40 -10.31 -12.02
CA LEU A 220 10.95 -9.84 -10.70
C LEU A 220 12.10 -9.49 -9.76
N GLY A 221 13.17 -10.30 -9.75
CA GLY A 221 14.37 -10.03 -8.95
C GLY A 221 15.03 -8.68 -9.30
N PHE A 222 15.12 -8.36 -10.58
CA PHE A 222 15.64 -7.06 -11.04
C PHE A 222 14.71 -5.91 -10.64
N LYS A 223 13.39 -6.08 -10.79
CA LYS A 223 12.39 -5.09 -10.36
C LYS A 223 12.52 -4.79 -8.85
N LEU A 224 12.67 -5.81 -8.02
CA LEU A 224 12.88 -5.64 -6.58
C LEU A 224 14.19 -4.93 -6.27
N PHE A 225 15.29 -5.35 -6.91
CA PHE A 225 16.60 -4.75 -6.71
C PHE A 225 16.62 -3.26 -7.06
N THR A 226 15.97 -2.84 -8.14
CA THR A 226 15.88 -1.45 -8.56
C THR A 226 14.91 -0.62 -7.72
N TYR A 227 13.87 -1.24 -7.15
CA TYR A 227 12.89 -0.53 -6.33
C TYR A 227 13.35 -0.29 -4.89
N LEU A 228 14.20 -1.15 -4.32
CA LEU A 228 14.75 -0.98 -2.97
C LEU A 228 15.48 0.37 -2.75
N PRO A 229 16.38 0.82 -3.62
CA PRO A 229 16.98 2.15 -3.51
C PRO A 229 15.94 3.27 -3.52
N ILE A 230 14.91 3.16 -4.35
CA ILE A 230 13.81 4.14 -4.41
C ILE A 230 13.07 4.19 -3.07
N ALA A 231 12.75 3.03 -2.48
CA ALA A 231 12.11 2.97 -1.17
C ALA A 231 12.96 3.64 -0.08
N LEU A 232 14.27 3.43 -0.09
CA LEU A 232 15.21 4.10 0.82
C LEU A 232 15.26 5.61 0.58
N ILE A 233 15.29 6.07 -0.66
CA ILE A 233 15.26 7.49 -1.00
C ILE A 233 14.00 8.14 -0.44
N TYR A 234 12.82 7.51 -0.62
CA TYR A 234 11.56 8.01 -0.05
C TYR A 234 11.61 8.08 1.48
N LEU A 235 12.18 7.09 2.16
CA LEU A 235 12.35 7.10 3.61
C LEU A 235 13.25 8.26 4.06
N PHE A 236 14.44 8.40 3.49
CA PHE A 236 15.38 9.46 3.86
C PHE A 236 14.83 10.86 3.56
N LEU A 237 14.20 11.03 2.40
CA LEU A 237 13.55 12.29 2.04
C LEU A 237 12.42 12.65 3.02
N SER A 238 11.62 11.65 3.41
CA SER A 238 10.55 11.82 4.39
C SER A 238 11.08 12.28 5.75
N LEU A 239 12.12 11.61 6.26
CA LEU A 239 12.76 11.98 7.52
C LEU A 239 13.36 13.39 7.47
N TYR A 240 14.05 13.73 6.39
CA TYR A 240 14.63 15.06 6.19
C TYR A 240 13.56 16.15 6.18
N LEU A 241 12.47 15.96 5.41
CA LEU A 241 11.39 16.95 5.28
C LEU A 241 10.64 17.15 6.61
N VAL A 242 10.39 16.06 7.34
CA VAL A 242 9.69 16.10 8.62
C VAL A 242 10.54 16.78 9.68
N GLU A 243 11.86 16.58 9.72
CA GLU A 243 12.74 17.33 10.64
C GLU A 243 12.82 18.80 10.34
N LYS A 244 13.05 19.13 9.08
CA LYS A 244 13.23 20.56 8.66
C LYS A 244 11.98 21.40 8.96
N LYS A 245 10.77 20.81 8.88
CA LYS A 245 9.51 21.52 9.14
C LYS A 245 8.88 21.17 10.49
N GLY A 246 9.25 20.07 11.12
CA GLY A 246 8.67 19.61 12.38
C GLY A 246 8.94 20.53 13.58
N GLY A 247 9.97 21.36 13.52
CA GLY A 247 10.23 22.41 14.50
C GLY A 247 9.29 23.63 14.40
N LYS A 248 8.38 23.67 13.39
CA LYS A 248 7.41 24.75 13.15
C LYS A 248 5.95 24.31 13.34
N LEU A 249 5.73 23.08 13.81
CA LEU A 249 4.42 22.49 14.12
C LEU A 249 4.06 22.76 15.58
#